data_29c34e8eb0ae310682a2ffa7e955af17
#
_entry.id   29c34e8eb0ae310682a2ffa7e955af17
#
_cell.length_a   1.000
_cell.length_b   1.000
_cell.length_c   1.000
_cell.angle_alpha   90.00
_cell.angle_beta   90.00
_cell.angle_gamma   90.00
#
_symmetry.space_group_name_H-M   'P 1'
#
loop_
_entity.id
_entity.type
_entity.pdbx_description
1 polymer ?
#
loop_
_entity_poly.entity_id
_entity_poly.type
_entity_poly.pdbx_seq_one_letter_code
_entity_poly.pdbx_strand_id
1 'polypeptide(L)'
;MSSTGSWYEVATPQGTLSCRIRGKLRLKGIRSTNPVVVGDRVIVEPDEQSNAIVEIMPRRNYVIRRASNLSKESHIIAANIDRALLIVTLNAPTTPREFVDRFLVTCEAYKIPVTIAIGKADTLVGDLEAEAEEFEAIYGDAGYDVLRLSSTMGEGVEEIRALLHGRTTLVAGNSGVGKSTLVGTIDPTLDIRTGEISESHHKGKHTTTFSTMYPIEEGYIIDTPGIKGFGLIDIESRELCRYFPEMMRLAPDCRFYNCTHTHEPGCAVTEAVKEGNVAWSRYESYLKILDEDDKYRK
;
A
#
# COMPACT_ATOMS: atom_id res chain seq x y z
N MET A 1 3.83 -16.83 4.06
CA MET A 1 4.90 -16.11 3.38
C MET A 1 4.68 -16.04 1.86
N SER A 2 4.33 -17.12 1.22
CA SER A 2 4.00 -17.14 -0.21
C SER A 2 2.95 -18.20 -0.51
N SER A 3 2.33 -18.14 -1.69
CA SER A 3 1.44 -19.18 -2.18
C SER A 3 1.76 -19.53 -3.63
N THR A 4 1.78 -20.81 -3.97
CA THR A 4 2.02 -21.31 -5.31
C THR A 4 0.95 -22.36 -5.66
N GLY A 5 -0.15 -21.90 -6.27
CA GLY A 5 -1.31 -22.76 -6.52
C GLY A 5 -1.97 -23.26 -5.23
N SER A 6 -1.83 -24.54 -4.91
CA SER A 6 -2.42 -25.15 -3.70
C SER A 6 -1.45 -25.25 -2.53
N TRP A 7 -0.22 -24.75 -2.67
CA TRP A 7 0.80 -24.80 -1.64
C TRP A 7 1.04 -23.44 -1.03
N TYR A 8 1.31 -23.42 0.27
CA TYR A 8 1.54 -22.25 1.10
C TYR A 8 2.82 -22.42 1.90
N GLU A 9 3.71 -21.44 1.84
CA GLU A 9 4.88 -21.38 2.70
C GLU A 9 4.50 -20.66 3.99
N VAL A 10 4.64 -21.34 5.12
CA VAL A 10 4.27 -20.85 6.46
C VAL A 10 5.50 -20.74 7.31
N ALA A 11 5.81 -19.52 7.79
CA ALA A 11 6.88 -19.29 8.76
C ALA A 11 6.46 -19.80 10.15
N THR A 12 7.35 -20.55 10.80
CA THR A 12 7.20 -21.02 12.17
C THR A 12 8.48 -20.78 12.96
N PRO A 13 8.45 -20.84 14.30
CA PRO A 13 9.66 -20.71 15.10
C PRO A 13 10.75 -21.76 14.78
N GLN A 14 10.36 -22.90 14.19
CA GLN A 14 11.28 -23.98 13.79
C GLN A 14 11.75 -23.90 12.34
N GLY A 15 11.28 -22.88 11.58
CA GLY A 15 11.59 -22.71 10.17
C GLY A 15 10.34 -22.63 9.29
N THR A 16 10.53 -22.64 7.99
CA THR A 16 9.44 -22.55 7.00
C THR A 16 8.87 -23.94 6.71
N LEU A 17 7.54 -24.07 6.78
CA LEU A 17 6.80 -25.28 6.46
C LEU A 17 6.01 -25.10 5.16
N SER A 18 6.07 -26.08 4.27
CA SER A 18 5.18 -26.18 3.12
C SER A 18 3.87 -26.86 3.53
N CYS A 19 2.76 -26.17 3.29
CA CYS A 19 1.44 -26.56 3.79
C CYS A 19 0.40 -26.58 2.67
N ARG A 20 -0.68 -27.37 2.89
CA ARG A 20 -1.90 -27.31 2.07
C ARG A 20 -3.08 -26.91 2.94
N ILE A 21 -4.16 -26.46 2.33
CA ILE A 21 -5.41 -26.18 3.05
C ILE A 21 -6.18 -27.47 3.23
N ARG A 22 -6.59 -27.78 4.47
CA ARG A 22 -7.49 -28.91 4.79
C ARG A 22 -8.94 -28.45 4.59
N GLY A 23 -9.63 -29.06 3.64
CA GLY A 23 -11.04 -28.76 3.36
C GLY A 23 -11.30 -27.39 2.78
N LYS A 24 -12.56 -26.94 2.81
CA LYS A 24 -12.94 -25.59 2.37
C LYS A 24 -12.93 -24.64 3.57
N LEU A 25 -11.82 -23.92 3.76
CA LEU A 25 -11.79 -22.80 4.70
C LEU A 25 -12.69 -21.68 4.16
N ARG A 26 -13.90 -21.56 4.70
CA ARG A 26 -14.84 -20.49 4.35
C ARG A 26 -14.61 -19.32 5.29
N LEU A 27 -14.10 -18.20 4.75
CA LEU A 27 -14.15 -16.92 5.44
C LEU A 27 -15.58 -16.39 5.38
N LYS A 28 -16.22 -16.17 6.55
CA LYS A 28 -17.53 -15.54 6.63
C LYS A 28 -17.46 -14.13 6.02
N GLY A 29 -18.18 -13.90 4.94
CA GLY A 29 -18.38 -12.57 4.34
C GLY A 29 -17.42 -12.15 3.21
N ILE A 30 -16.37 -12.90 2.91
CA ILE A 30 -15.44 -12.56 1.82
C ILE A 30 -15.55 -13.61 0.71
N ARG A 31 -16.05 -13.20 -0.45
CA ARG A 31 -16.00 -14.00 -1.69
C ARG A 31 -14.60 -13.86 -2.29
N SER A 32 -13.65 -14.65 -1.86
CA SER A 32 -12.29 -14.69 -2.41
C SER A 32 -11.99 -16.08 -2.97
N THR A 33 -11.36 -16.11 -4.13
CA THR A 33 -10.87 -17.37 -4.77
C THR A 33 -9.69 -17.97 -4.01
N ASN A 34 -8.94 -17.16 -3.24
CA ASN A 34 -7.83 -17.62 -2.42
C ASN A 34 -8.11 -17.30 -0.94
N PRO A 35 -8.44 -18.30 -0.12
CA PRO A 35 -8.83 -18.08 1.28
C PRO A 35 -7.65 -17.66 2.18
N VAL A 36 -6.43 -18.10 1.88
CA VAL A 36 -5.20 -17.77 2.62
C VAL A 36 -4.36 -16.81 1.80
N VAL A 37 -3.98 -15.68 2.39
CA VAL A 37 -3.17 -14.66 1.73
C VAL A 37 -1.88 -14.41 2.52
N VAL A 38 -0.95 -13.71 1.89
CA VAL A 38 0.31 -13.31 2.53
C VAL A 38 0.03 -12.47 3.76
N GLY A 39 0.72 -12.75 4.86
CA GLY A 39 0.53 -12.10 6.16
C GLY A 39 -0.57 -12.72 7.05
N ASP A 40 -1.34 -13.70 6.54
CA ASP A 40 -2.27 -14.42 7.40
C ASP A 40 -1.55 -15.21 8.51
N ARG A 41 -2.12 -15.18 9.71
CA ARG A 41 -1.75 -16.05 10.80
C ARG A 41 -2.64 -17.30 10.74
N VAL A 42 -2.01 -18.47 10.72
CA VAL A 42 -2.72 -19.74 10.50
C VAL A 42 -2.35 -20.76 11.56
N ILE A 43 -3.28 -21.71 11.81
CA ILE A 43 -3.01 -22.92 12.60
C ILE A 43 -2.67 -24.02 11.61
N VAL A 44 -1.54 -24.68 11.86
CA VAL A 44 -1.03 -25.79 11.05
C VAL A 44 -1.05 -27.06 11.89
N GLU A 45 -1.58 -28.15 11.33
CA GLU A 45 -1.53 -29.49 11.91
C GLU A 45 -0.74 -30.43 11.01
N PRO A 46 -0.03 -31.41 11.58
CA PRO A 46 0.56 -32.49 10.79
C PRO A 46 -0.53 -33.30 10.09
N ASP A 47 -0.24 -33.75 8.87
CA ASP A 47 -1.09 -34.66 8.09
C ASP A 47 -0.22 -35.79 7.51
N GLU A 48 -0.81 -36.89 7.07
CA GLU A 48 -0.10 -38.10 6.63
C GLU A 48 0.91 -37.86 5.49
N GLN A 49 0.65 -36.87 4.63
CA GLN A 49 1.49 -36.58 3.46
C GLN A 49 2.08 -35.16 3.44
N SER A 50 1.57 -34.24 4.30
CA SER A 50 2.00 -32.84 4.32
C SER A 50 1.45 -32.14 5.56
N ASN A 51 1.93 -30.91 5.85
CA ASN A 51 1.30 -30.06 6.86
C ASN A 51 0.02 -29.44 6.32
N ALA A 52 -1.01 -29.35 7.14
CA ALA A 52 -2.31 -28.82 6.74
C ALA A 52 -2.65 -27.52 7.49
N ILE A 53 -3.02 -26.47 6.77
CA ILE A 53 -3.65 -25.29 7.34
C ILE A 53 -5.10 -25.65 7.68
N VAL A 54 -5.44 -25.59 8.96
CA VAL A 54 -6.76 -25.97 9.47
C VAL A 54 -7.61 -24.76 9.86
N GLU A 55 -6.97 -23.63 10.19
CA GLU A 55 -7.66 -22.41 10.59
C GLU A 55 -6.88 -21.16 10.15
N ILE A 56 -7.61 -20.08 9.82
CA ILE A 56 -7.08 -18.75 9.59
C ILE A 56 -7.54 -17.86 10.75
N MET A 57 -6.59 -17.28 11.47
CA MET A 57 -6.87 -16.37 12.59
C MET A 57 -7.52 -15.07 12.08
N PRO A 58 -8.32 -14.38 12.92
CA PRO A 58 -8.89 -13.09 12.56
C PRO A 58 -7.83 -12.10 12.07
N ARG A 59 -8.09 -11.48 10.91
CA ARG A 59 -7.25 -10.44 10.35
C ARG A 59 -7.48 -9.13 11.07
N ARG A 60 -6.40 -8.42 11.42
CA ARG A 60 -6.46 -7.07 11.99
C ARG A 60 -6.82 -6.04 10.92
N ASN A 61 -6.19 -6.17 9.78
CA ASN A 61 -6.42 -5.39 8.56
C ASN A 61 -6.02 -6.23 7.33
N TYR A 62 -6.32 -5.70 6.15
CA TYR A 62 -5.95 -6.33 4.89
C TYR A 62 -5.99 -5.30 3.77
N VAL A 63 -5.38 -5.61 2.64
CA VAL A 63 -5.43 -4.80 1.42
C VAL A 63 -6.07 -5.61 0.30
N ILE A 64 -6.96 -4.97 -0.46
CA ILE A 64 -7.70 -5.58 -1.55
C ILE A 64 -7.23 -5.00 -2.89
N ARG A 65 -7.23 -5.84 -3.90
CA ARG A 65 -7.06 -5.44 -5.30
C ARG A 65 -8.39 -5.68 -6.04
N ARG A 66 -8.82 -4.70 -6.82
CA ARG A 66 -9.96 -4.86 -7.72
C ARG A 66 -9.57 -5.81 -8.85
N ALA A 67 -10.41 -6.79 -9.16
CA ALA A 67 -10.20 -7.62 -10.33
C ALA A 67 -10.31 -6.76 -11.61
N SER A 68 -9.36 -6.91 -12.53
CA SER A 68 -9.27 -6.13 -13.78
C SER A 68 -10.37 -6.44 -14.79
N ASN A 69 -11.15 -7.50 -14.57
CA ASN A 69 -12.25 -7.92 -15.44
C ASN A 69 -13.56 -7.84 -14.67
N LEU A 70 -14.62 -7.35 -15.30
CA LEU A 70 -16.06 -7.35 -15.01
C LEU A 70 -16.62 -8.27 -13.88
N SER A 71 -15.79 -9.04 -13.20
CA SER A 71 -16.16 -9.79 -12.01
C SER A 71 -16.18 -8.85 -10.79
N LYS A 72 -17.30 -8.85 -10.07
CA LYS A 72 -17.46 -8.16 -8.77
C LYS A 72 -16.60 -8.80 -7.66
N GLU A 73 -15.59 -9.58 -7.99
CA GLU A 73 -14.74 -10.27 -7.03
C GLU A 73 -13.55 -9.40 -6.66
N SER A 74 -13.43 -9.11 -5.38
CA SER A 74 -12.26 -8.46 -4.79
C SER A 74 -11.29 -9.53 -4.30
N HIS A 75 -9.99 -9.33 -4.55
CA HIS A 75 -8.96 -10.24 -4.07
C HIS A 75 -8.14 -9.57 -2.98
N ILE A 76 -8.18 -10.13 -1.77
CA ILE A 76 -7.23 -9.74 -0.73
C ILE A 76 -5.84 -10.16 -1.19
N ILE A 77 -4.89 -9.22 -1.13
CA ILE A 77 -3.51 -9.43 -1.57
C ILE A 77 -2.53 -9.59 -0.42
N ALA A 78 -2.83 -8.98 0.73
CA ALA A 78 -2.04 -9.10 1.95
C ALA A 78 -2.90 -8.79 3.17
N ALA A 79 -2.52 -9.33 4.33
CA ALA A 79 -3.23 -9.14 5.60
C ALA A 79 -2.24 -8.89 6.76
N ASN A 80 -2.77 -8.38 7.89
CA ASN A 80 -2.02 -8.13 9.13
C ASN A 80 -0.79 -7.24 8.96
N ILE A 81 -0.94 -6.17 8.18
CA ILE A 81 0.08 -5.20 7.85
C ILE A 81 0.22 -4.22 9.03
N ASP A 82 1.45 -3.98 9.52
CA ASP A 82 1.72 -3.03 10.58
C ASP A 82 1.83 -1.60 10.05
N ARG A 83 2.43 -1.44 8.86
CA ARG A 83 2.60 -0.16 8.14
C ARG A 83 2.84 -0.36 6.66
N ALA A 84 2.78 0.73 5.91
CA ALA A 84 3.22 0.78 4.53
C ALA A 84 4.38 1.76 4.38
N LEU A 85 5.35 1.41 3.54
CA LEU A 85 6.41 2.28 3.05
C LEU A 85 6.16 2.55 1.58
N LEU A 86 5.78 3.78 1.25
CA LEU A 86 5.59 4.22 -0.13
C LEU A 86 6.85 4.92 -0.62
N ILE A 87 7.55 4.32 -1.57
CA ILE A 87 8.71 4.94 -2.21
C ILE A 87 8.27 5.66 -3.47
N VAL A 88 8.52 6.95 -3.52
CA VAL A 88 8.23 7.85 -4.64
C VAL A 88 9.52 8.43 -5.20
N THR A 89 9.51 8.87 -6.45
CA THR A 89 10.61 9.63 -7.05
C THR A 89 10.04 10.80 -7.83
N LEU A 90 10.72 11.95 -7.78
CA LEU A 90 10.32 13.17 -8.49
C LEU A 90 10.86 13.20 -9.92
N ASN A 91 11.89 12.38 -10.19
CA ASN A 91 12.45 12.19 -11.52
C ASN A 91 12.73 10.71 -11.81
N ALA A 92 12.87 10.33 -13.05
CA ALA A 92 13.40 9.08 -13.60
C ALA A 92 13.10 7.77 -12.80
N PRO A 93 11.87 7.32 -12.65
CA PRO A 93 10.62 7.85 -13.19
C PRO A 93 9.93 8.81 -12.23
N THR A 94 9.23 9.83 -12.73
CA THR A 94 8.36 10.66 -11.89
C THR A 94 7.16 9.87 -11.39
N THR A 95 6.89 9.95 -10.09
CA THR A 95 5.70 9.35 -9.47
C THR A 95 4.55 10.37 -9.49
N PRO A 96 3.44 10.10 -10.18
CA PRO A 96 2.30 11.03 -10.20
C PRO A 96 1.72 11.22 -8.80
N ARG A 97 1.42 12.46 -8.39
CA ARG A 97 0.80 12.78 -7.10
C ARG A 97 -0.54 12.06 -6.92
N GLU A 98 -1.32 11.92 -7.97
CA GLU A 98 -2.57 11.16 -7.96
C GLU A 98 -2.37 9.69 -7.55
N PHE A 99 -1.28 9.05 -7.97
CA PHE A 99 -0.94 7.70 -7.53
C PHE A 99 -0.63 7.66 -6.02
N VAL A 100 0.14 8.66 -5.53
CA VAL A 100 0.45 8.80 -4.10
C VAL A 100 -0.83 8.94 -3.31
N ASP A 101 -1.69 9.88 -3.69
CA ASP A 101 -2.93 10.19 -2.98
C ASP A 101 -3.88 8.99 -2.95
N ARG A 102 -4.02 8.28 -4.04
CA ARG A 102 -4.82 7.08 -4.15
C ARG A 102 -4.32 5.94 -3.26
N PHE A 103 -3.01 5.79 -3.17
CA PHE A 103 -2.39 4.85 -2.26
C PHE A 103 -2.66 5.21 -0.79
N LEU A 104 -2.48 6.49 -0.43
CA LEU A 104 -2.73 6.99 0.92
C LEU A 104 -4.18 6.78 1.33
N VAL A 105 -5.15 7.17 0.49
CA VAL A 105 -6.59 6.96 0.73
C VAL A 105 -6.90 5.47 0.98
N THR A 106 -6.29 4.58 0.20
CA THR A 106 -6.47 3.14 0.40
C THR A 106 -5.93 2.70 1.75
N CYS A 107 -4.73 3.15 2.13
CA CYS A 107 -4.13 2.80 3.43
C CYS A 107 -4.94 3.37 4.61
N GLU A 108 -5.44 4.59 4.51
CA GLU A 108 -6.34 5.19 5.51
C GLU A 108 -7.62 4.35 5.69
N ALA A 109 -8.26 3.94 4.59
CA ALA A 109 -9.46 3.10 4.62
C ALA A 109 -9.23 1.77 5.33
N TYR A 110 -8.04 1.20 5.21
CA TYR A 110 -7.67 -0.06 5.87
C TYR A 110 -6.91 0.13 7.18
N LYS A 111 -6.77 1.36 7.67
CA LYS A 111 -6.07 1.71 8.93
C LYS A 111 -4.63 1.21 8.95
N ILE A 112 -3.92 1.42 7.86
CA ILE A 112 -2.52 1.09 7.69
C ILE A 112 -1.71 2.39 7.71
N PRO A 113 -0.91 2.67 8.74
CA PRO A 113 -0.04 3.84 8.78
C PRO A 113 0.94 3.84 7.61
N VAL A 114 1.16 5.01 6.99
CA VAL A 114 2.06 5.16 5.84
C VAL A 114 3.21 6.09 6.19
N THR A 115 4.42 5.68 5.81
CA THR A 115 5.57 6.56 5.69
C THR A 115 5.91 6.69 4.22
N ILE A 116 6.13 7.92 3.73
CA ILE A 116 6.52 8.21 2.36
C ILE A 116 8.04 8.40 2.32
N ALA A 117 8.72 7.76 1.38
CA ALA A 117 10.15 7.97 1.15
C ALA A 117 10.36 8.57 -0.25
N ILE A 118 10.94 9.76 -0.31
CA ILE A 118 11.38 10.38 -1.58
C ILE A 118 12.71 9.72 -1.95
N GLY A 119 12.63 8.74 -2.85
CA GLY A 119 13.78 7.98 -3.33
C GLY A 119 14.67 8.79 -4.28
N LYS A 120 15.93 8.33 -4.42
CA LYS A 120 16.97 8.98 -5.23
C LYS A 120 17.26 10.41 -4.75
N ALA A 121 17.30 10.63 -3.44
CA ALA A 121 17.53 11.93 -2.84
C ALA A 121 18.85 12.57 -3.32
N ASP A 122 19.85 11.74 -3.64
CA ASP A 122 21.13 12.15 -4.23
C ASP A 122 20.98 12.87 -5.60
N THR A 123 19.83 12.78 -6.25
CA THR A 123 19.55 13.44 -7.53
C THR A 123 18.74 14.73 -7.40
N LEU A 124 18.32 15.09 -6.19
CA LEU A 124 17.51 16.29 -5.92
C LEU A 124 18.42 17.52 -5.88
N VAL A 125 18.47 18.24 -7.00
CA VAL A 125 19.26 19.47 -7.13
C VAL A 125 18.46 20.52 -7.91
N GLY A 126 18.66 21.80 -7.59
CA GLY A 126 17.98 22.91 -8.25
C GLY A 126 16.46 22.83 -8.13
N ASP A 127 15.75 22.84 -9.25
CA ASP A 127 14.28 22.82 -9.26
C ASP A 127 13.69 21.56 -8.61
N LEU A 128 14.40 20.43 -8.69
CA LEU A 128 13.96 19.17 -8.04
C LEU A 128 14.05 19.24 -6.51
N GLU A 129 15.01 20.00 -5.98
CA GLU A 129 15.09 20.25 -4.53
C GLU A 129 13.88 21.04 -4.04
N ALA A 130 13.52 22.12 -4.75
CA ALA A 130 12.34 22.92 -4.43
C ALA A 130 11.04 22.09 -4.55
N GLU A 131 10.95 21.19 -5.54
CA GLU A 131 9.82 20.28 -5.69
C GLU A 131 9.75 19.28 -4.54
N ALA A 132 10.90 18.80 -4.03
CA ALA A 132 10.98 17.91 -2.89
C ALA A 132 10.52 18.61 -1.60
N GLU A 133 10.97 19.83 -1.36
CA GLU A 133 10.53 20.66 -0.22
C GLU A 133 9.02 20.91 -0.26
N GLU A 134 8.48 21.24 -1.44
CA GLU A 134 7.03 21.40 -1.63
C GLU A 134 6.29 20.08 -1.34
N PHE A 135 6.80 18.94 -1.82
CA PHE A 135 6.23 17.63 -1.58
C PHE A 135 6.21 17.28 -0.08
N GLU A 136 7.35 17.50 0.61
CA GLU A 136 7.48 17.29 2.05
C GLU A 136 6.46 18.14 2.83
N ALA A 137 6.32 19.42 2.48
CA ALA A 137 5.35 20.32 3.11
C ALA A 137 3.91 19.83 2.91
N ILE A 138 3.50 19.51 1.68
CA ILE A 138 2.14 19.08 1.34
C ILE A 138 1.75 17.82 2.12
N TYR A 139 2.59 16.80 2.11
CA TYR A 139 2.26 15.53 2.77
C TYR A 139 2.50 15.55 4.28
N GLY A 140 3.46 16.36 4.75
CA GLY A 140 3.67 16.64 6.16
C GLY A 140 2.46 17.35 6.80
N ASP A 141 1.94 18.39 6.16
CA ASP A 141 0.72 19.10 6.61
C ASP A 141 -0.52 18.20 6.58
N ALA A 142 -0.58 17.28 5.63
CA ALA A 142 -1.62 16.25 5.60
C ALA A 142 -1.51 15.28 6.79
N GLY A 143 -0.32 15.14 7.40
CA GLY A 143 -0.09 14.34 8.61
C GLY A 143 0.70 13.05 8.36
N TYR A 144 1.42 12.96 7.24
CA TYR A 144 2.26 11.81 6.91
C TYR A 144 3.73 12.08 7.23
N ASP A 145 4.42 11.04 7.71
CA ASP A 145 5.89 11.08 7.81
C ASP A 145 6.48 11.02 6.39
N VAL A 146 7.32 11.99 6.04
CA VAL A 146 8.06 12.03 4.76
C VAL A 146 9.54 11.99 5.05
N LEU A 147 10.27 11.08 4.40
CA LEU A 147 11.71 10.89 4.53
C LEU A 147 12.38 11.05 3.17
N ARG A 148 13.62 11.53 3.17
CA ARG A 148 14.51 11.47 2.01
C ARG A 148 15.28 10.15 2.03
N LEU A 149 15.43 9.53 0.86
CA LEU A 149 16.07 8.22 0.72
C LEU A 149 17.02 8.22 -0.48
N SER A 150 18.29 7.95 -0.21
CA SER A 150 19.24 7.50 -1.22
C SER A 150 19.88 6.17 -0.80
N SER A 151 19.42 5.08 -1.39
CA SER A 151 19.97 3.74 -1.10
C SER A 151 21.44 3.60 -1.52
N THR A 152 21.91 4.42 -2.46
CA THR A 152 23.29 4.41 -2.97
C THR A 152 24.24 5.22 -2.09
N MET A 153 23.75 6.30 -1.47
CA MET A 153 24.53 7.18 -0.60
C MET A 153 24.30 6.87 0.88
N GLY A 154 23.33 6.01 1.22
CA GLY A 154 22.99 5.64 2.59
C GLY A 154 22.07 6.61 3.32
N GLU A 155 21.65 7.71 2.69
CA GLU A 155 20.72 8.67 3.29
C GLU A 155 19.35 8.02 3.53
N GLY A 156 18.79 8.19 4.75
CA GLY A 156 17.47 7.67 5.14
C GLY A 156 17.40 6.15 5.32
N VAL A 157 18.48 5.40 5.06
CA VAL A 157 18.46 3.93 5.12
C VAL A 157 18.31 3.42 6.54
N GLU A 158 18.97 4.03 7.52
CA GLU A 158 18.89 3.60 8.92
C GLU A 158 17.52 3.93 9.52
N GLU A 159 16.90 5.05 9.15
CA GLU A 159 15.55 5.41 9.54
C GLU A 159 14.54 4.37 9.02
N ILE A 160 14.71 3.95 7.76
CA ILE A 160 13.84 2.90 7.19
C ILE A 160 14.12 1.56 7.84
N ARG A 161 15.39 1.21 8.15
CA ARG A 161 15.74 0.00 8.88
C ARG A 161 15.00 -0.05 10.23
N ALA A 162 15.02 1.04 10.97
CA ALA A 162 14.29 1.17 12.24
C ALA A 162 12.76 1.06 12.07
N LEU A 163 12.22 1.56 10.96
CA LEU A 163 10.79 1.41 10.61
C LEU A 163 10.40 -0.04 10.32
N LEU A 164 11.28 -0.82 9.71
CA LEU A 164 11.04 -2.22 9.34
C LEU A 164 11.17 -3.17 10.53
N HIS A 165 12.02 -2.84 11.51
CA HIS A 165 12.40 -3.73 12.61
C HIS A 165 11.19 -4.28 13.37
N GLY A 166 11.09 -5.62 13.42
CA GLY A 166 10.03 -6.35 14.12
C GLY A 166 8.62 -6.16 13.56
N ARG A 167 8.46 -5.62 12.34
CA ARG A 167 7.15 -5.26 11.76
C ARG A 167 6.91 -5.92 10.42
N THR A 168 5.63 -6.07 10.09
CA THR A 168 5.18 -6.47 8.76
C THR A 168 4.91 -5.21 7.94
N THR A 169 5.79 -4.89 7.00
CA THR A 169 5.74 -3.66 6.21
C THR A 169 5.38 -3.95 4.76
N LEU A 170 4.32 -3.30 4.27
CA LEU A 170 3.97 -3.29 2.84
C LEU A 170 4.88 -2.29 2.13
N VAL A 171 5.73 -2.75 1.20
CA VAL A 171 6.58 -1.86 0.40
C VAL A 171 5.94 -1.59 -0.95
N ALA A 172 5.72 -0.31 -1.23
CA ALA A 172 5.00 0.19 -2.39
C ALA A 172 5.81 1.22 -3.17
N GLY A 173 5.46 1.40 -4.44
CA GLY A 173 6.07 2.39 -5.33
C GLY A 173 6.15 1.89 -6.77
N ASN A 174 6.30 2.81 -7.71
CA ASN A 174 6.38 2.49 -9.13
C ASN A 174 7.63 1.63 -9.46
N SER A 175 7.63 1.01 -10.64
CA SER A 175 8.84 0.35 -11.15
C SER A 175 9.97 1.36 -11.32
N GLY A 176 11.19 1.01 -10.88
CA GLY A 176 12.37 1.87 -11.04
C GLY A 176 12.58 2.93 -9.96
N VAL A 177 11.71 3.01 -8.91
CA VAL A 177 11.89 3.96 -7.79
C VAL A 177 12.97 3.55 -6.79
N GLY A 178 13.54 2.34 -6.91
CA GLY A 178 14.64 1.89 -6.05
C GLY A 178 14.26 0.89 -4.95
N LYS A 179 13.06 0.29 -4.96
CA LYS A 179 12.64 -0.70 -3.95
C LYS A 179 13.63 -1.85 -3.76
N SER A 180 14.03 -2.50 -4.85
CA SER A 180 14.98 -3.63 -4.79
C SER A 180 16.36 -3.20 -4.32
N THR A 181 16.79 -2.00 -4.71
CA THR A 181 18.08 -1.43 -4.26
C THR A 181 18.05 -1.20 -2.76
N LEU A 182 16.96 -0.61 -2.24
CA LEU A 182 16.79 -0.40 -0.80
C LEU A 182 16.85 -1.72 -0.03
N VAL A 183 16.08 -2.71 -0.46
CA VAL A 183 16.03 -4.01 0.23
C VAL A 183 17.41 -4.68 0.20
N GLY A 184 18.11 -4.69 -0.94
CA GLY A 184 19.47 -5.22 -1.04
C GLY A 184 20.51 -4.43 -0.22
N THR A 185 20.28 -3.13 0.02
CA THR A 185 21.14 -2.32 0.90
C THR A 185 20.90 -2.66 2.36
N ILE A 186 19.65 -2.91 2.76
CA ILE A 186 19.28 -3.28 4.14
C ILE A 186 19.74 -4.73 4.43
N ASP A 187 19.44 -5.66 3.54
CA ASP A 187 19.83 -7.06 3.69
C ASP A 187 20.42 -7.60 2.37
N PRO A 188 21.76 -7.59 2.25
CA PRO A 188 22.46 -8.11 1.08
C PRO A 188 22.29 -9.63 0.85
N THR A 189 21.80 -10.37 1.84
CA THR A 189 21.57 -11.82 1.72
C THR A 189 20.26 -12.16 1.03
N LEU A 190 19.34 -11.22 0.99
CA LEU A 190 18.11 -11.34 0.22
C LEU A 190 18.44 -11.19 -1.27
N ASP A 191 18.58 -12.30 -1.97
CA ASP A 191 18.73 -12.34 -3.44
C ASP A 191 17.40 -11.98 -4.11
N ILE A 192 16.94 -10.74 -3.88
CA ILE A 192 15.80 -10.17 -4.57
C ILE A 192 16.33 -9.69 -5.91
N ARG A 193 16.27 -10.57 -6.91
CA ARG A 193 16.63 -10.20 -8.28
C ARG A 193 15.87 -8.95 -8.67
N THR A 194 16.60 -7.93 -9.11
CA THR A 194 16.08 -6.60 -9.48
C THR A 194 14.94 -6.65 -10.51
N GLY A 195 14.64 -7.80 -11.11
CA GLY A 195 13.50 -8.07 -11.98
C GLY A 195 12.24 -8.60 -11.28
N GLU A 196 12.34 -9.23 -10.12
CA GLU A 196 11.17 -9.87 -9.48
C GLU A 196 10.25 -8.87 -8.78
N ILE A 197 10.78 -7.79 -8.22
CA ILE A 197 9.97 -6.70 -7.63
C ILE A 197 9.34 -5.78 -8.71
N SER A 198 9.87 -5.76 -9.96
CA SER A 198 9.39 -4.81 -10.97
C SER A 198 9.01 -5.38 -12.34
N GLU A 199 9.38 -6.62 -12.68
CA GLU A 199 9.30 -7.14 -14.05
C GLU A 199 8.33 -8.30 -14.32
N SER A 200 7.27 -8.48 -13.54
CA SER A 200 6.25 -9.47 -13.92
C SER A 200 5.50 -9.12 -15.24
N HIS A 201 5.90 -8.06 -15.95
CA HIS A 201 5.16 -7.55 -17.11
C HIS A 201 5.78 -7.82 -18.50
N HIS A 202 6.97 -8.45 -18.62
CA HIS A 202 7.63 -8.55 -19.94
C HIS A 202 7.70 -9.94 -20.61
N LYS A 203 7.08 -10.98 -20.07
CA LYS A 203 6.95 -12.23 -20.85
C LYS A 203 5.52 -12.76 -20.78
N GLY A 204 4.81 -12.69 -21.91
CA GLY A 204 3.45 -13.14 -22.17
C GLY A 204 3.13 -14.58 -21.78
N LYS A 205 3.12 -14.88 -20.48
CA LYS A 205 2.51 -16.08 -19.90
C LYS A 205 1.69 -15.58 -18.72
N HIS A 206 0.44 -16.02 -18.62
CA HIS A 206 -0.48 -15.75 -17.52
C HIS A 206 0.20 -16.10 -16.18
N THR A 207 0.94 -15.17 -15.61
CA THR A 207 1.55 -15.32 -14.30
C THR A 207 0.60 -14.67 -13.32
N THR A 208 -0.12 -15.47 -12.57
CA THR A 208 -0.89 -15.06 -11.39
C THR A 208 0.09 -14.38 -10.45
N THR A 209 -0.08 -13.08 -10.27
CA THR A 209 0.82 -12.23 -9.48
C THR A 209 0.51 -12.45 -8.01
N PHE A 210 1.16 -13.43 -7.38
CA PHE A 210 1.04 -13.65 -5.93
C PHE A 210 1.96 -12.67 -5.19
N SER A 211 1.44 -12.06 -4.13
CA SER A 211 2.26 -11.30 -3.19
C SER A 211 3.20 -12.26 -2.46
N THR A 212 4.41 -11.79 -2.16
CA THR A 212 5.42 -12.57 -1.42
C THR A 212 5.88 -11.76 -0.21
N MET A 213 6.15 -12.48 0.88
CA MET A 213 6.61 -11.92 2.14
C MET A 213 8.02 -12.45 2.42
N TYR A 214 8.96 -11.53 2.62
CA TYR A 214 10.36 -11.82 2.88
C TYR A 214 10.72 -11.42 4.31
N PRO A 215 11.49 -12.24 5.06
CA PRO A 215 12.00 -11.84 6.36
C PRO A 215 13.04 -10.73 6.18
N ILE A 216 12.98 -9.71 7.02
CA ILE A 216 13.96 -8.61 7.07
C ILE A 216 13.91 -7.95 8.45
N GLU A 217 15.06 -7.60 9.04
CA GLU A 217 15.15 -6.81 10.29
C GLU A 217 14.22 -7.34 11.41
N GLU A 218 14.25 -8.65 11.68
CA GLU A 218 13.38 -9.33 12.65
C GLU A 218 11.87 -9.19 12.37
N GLY A 219 11.51 -8.59 11.24
CA GLY A 219 10.14 -8.43 10.72
C GLY A 219 10.00 -9.03 9.33
N TYR A 220 9.11 -8.44 8.58
CA TYR A 220 8.80 -8.89 7.22
C TYR A 220 8.51 -7.71 6.29
N ILE A 221 8.93 -7.82 5.04
CA ILE A 221 8.43 -6.99 3.96
C ILE A 221 7.47 -7.79 3.10
N ILE A 222 6.38 -7.15 2.68
CA ILE A 222 5.46 -7.69 1.67
C ILE A 222 5.68 -6.91 0.39
N ASP A 223 6.10 -7.62 -0.66
CA ASP A 223 6.11 -7.09 -2.01
C ASP A 223 4.81 -7.44 -2.73
N THR A 224 4.17 -6.42 -3.27
CA THR A 224 2.93 -6.59 -4.05
C THR A 224 3.19 -6.17 -5.48
N PRO A 225 3.47 -7.11 -6.38
CA PRO A 225 3.66 -6.81 -7.80
C PRO A 225 2.42 -6.12 -8.38
N GLY A 226 2.60 -5.00 -9.07
CA GLY A 226 1.54 -4.34 -9.82
C GLY A 226 0.53 -3.54 -8.98
N ILE A 227 1.01 -2.74 -8.03
CA ILE A 227 0.22 -1.76 -7.23
C ILE A 227 -0.63 -0.79 -8.09
N LYS A 228 -0.38 -0.72 -9.40
CA LYS A 228 -1.21 0.05 -10.36
C LYS A 228 -2.72 -0.28 -10.32
N GLY A 229 -3.11 -1.38 -9.66
CA GLY A 229 -4.50 -1.77 -9.45
C GLY A 229 -4.99 -1.63 -8.00
N PHE A 230 -4.30 -0.86 -7.14
CA PHE A 230 -4.84 -0.45 -5.86
C PHE A 230 -6.12 0.34 -6.13
N GLY A 231 -7.27 -0.29 -5.96
CA GLY A 231 -8.58 0.29 -6.17
C GLY A 231 -9.24 0.54 -4.84
N LEU A 232 -9.84 1.70 -4.72
CA LEU A 232 -10.81 1.97 -3.68
C LEU A 232 -12.00 1.06 -3.96
N ILE A 233 -12.15 0.00 -3.18
CA ILE A 233 -13.29 -0.90 -3.25
C ILE A 233 -14.19 -0.56 -2.07
N ASP A 234 -15.45 -0.28 -2.37
CA ASP A 234 -16.51 -0.04 -1.38
C ASP A 234 -16.35 1.24 -0.51
N ILE A 235 -15.61 2.26 -0.96
CA ILE A 235 -15.65 3.58 -0.34
C ILE A 235 -16.80 4.36 -0.95
N GLU A 236 -17.78 4.70 -0.13
CA GLU A 236 -18.87 5.57 -0.59
C GLU A 236 -18.36 7.01 -0.78
N SER A 237 -18.79 7.71 -1.85
CA SER A 237 -18.39 9.09 -2.17
C SER A 237 -18.49 10.03 -0.96
N ARG A 238 -19.52 9.89 -0.14
CA ARG A 238 -19.72 10.66 1.10
C ARG A 238 -18.73 10.35 2.21
N GLU A 239 -17.98 9.22 2.14
CA GLU A 239 -16.98 8.83 3.12
C GLU A 239 -15.57 9.18 2.69
N LEU A 240 -15.36 9.52 1.42
CA LEU A 240 -14.04 9.77 0.84
C LEU A 240 -13.24 10.82 1.62
N CYS A 241 -13.89 11.91 2.07
CA CYS A 241 -13.25 12.96 2.85
C CYS A 241 -12.57 12.43 4.13
N ARG A 242 -13.10 11.34 4.73
CA ARG A 242 -12.54 10.73 5.95
C ARG A 242 -11.15 10.14 5.75
N TYR A 243 -10.77 9.90 4.48
CA TYR A 243 -9.49 9.32 4.10
C TYR A 243 -8.49 10.36 3.54
N PHE A 244 -8.84 11.65 3.74
CA PHE A 244 -7.94 12.78 3.56
C PHE A 244 -7.82 13.48 4.92
N PRO A 245 -6.77 13.14 5.72
CA PRO A 245 -6.70 13.58 7.12
C PRO A 245 -6.79 15.10 7.31
N GLU A 246 -6.18 15.86 6.40
CA GLU A 246 -6.23 17.34 6.39
C GLU A 246 -7.65 17.87 6.16
N MET A 247 -8.44 17.23 5.29
CA MET A 247 -9.82 17.62 5.02
C MET A 247 -10.74 17.14 6.14
N MET A 248 -10.50 15.95 6.69
CA MET A 248 -11.28 15.41 7.80
C MET A 248 -11.19 16.26 9.05
N ARG A 249 -10.04 16.90 9.31
CA ARG A 249 -9.88 17.86 10.43
C ARG A 249 -10.76 19.08 10.28
N LEU A 250 -11.04 19.52 9.05
CA LEU A 250 -11.84 20.71 8.72
C LEU A 250 -13.34 20.41 8.54
N ALA A 251 -13.68 19.16 8.23
CA ALA A 251 -15.05 18.76 7.93
C ALA A 251 -16.10 19.14 9.02
N PRO A 252 -15.79 19.10 10.34
CA PRO A 252 -16.72 19.53 11.38
C PRO A 252 -17.13 21.01 11.30
N ASP A 253 -16.30 21.86 10.70
CA ASP A 253 -16.54 23.31 10.57
C ASP A 253 -17.36 23.66 9.34
N CYS A 254 -17.73 22.68 8.50
CA CYS A 254 -18.62 22.88 7.37
C CYS A 254 -20.05 23.24 7.83
N ARG A 255 -20.69 24.13 7.10
CA ARG A 255 -22.09 24.52 7.37
C ARG A 255 -23.07 23.32 7.33
N PHE A 256 -22.80 22.31 6.51
CA PHE A 256 -23.65 21.14 6.31
C PHE A 256 -22.94 19.88 6.77
N TYR A 257 -23.61 19.05 7.57
CA TYR A 257 -23.05 17.77 8.09
C TYR A 257 -22.76 16.72 7.01
N ASN A 258 -23.44 16.84 5.85
CA ASN A 258 -23.29 15.97 4.70
C ASN A 258 -22.54 16.65 3.54
N CYS A 259 -21.68 17.63 3.86
CA CYS A 259 -20.91 18.35 2.87
C CYS A 259 -20.04 17.38 2.04
N THR A 260 -20.09 17.52 0.71
CA THR A 260 -19.24 16.76 -0.20
C THR A 260 -17.96 17.53 -0.57
N HIS A 261 -17.81 18.73 -0.01
CA HIS A 261 -16.66 19.64 -0.21
C HIS A 261 -16.40 19.98 -1.68
N THR A 262 -17.47 20.07 -2.49
CA THR A 262 -17.39 20.38 -3.92
C THR A 262 -17.96 21.76 -4.23
N HIS A 263 -19.23 21.99 -3.92
CA HIS A 263 -19.98 23.20 -4.32
C HIS A 263 -20.82 23.80 -3.19
N GLU A 264 -20.81 23.22 -2.00
CA GLU A 264 -21.65 23.67 -0.90
C GLU A 264 -21.18 25.01 -0.34
N PRO A 265 -22.10 25.97 -0.15
CA PRO A 265 -21.76 27.26 0.45
C PRO A 265 -21.40 27.11 1.94
N GLY A 266 -20.32 27.77 2.36
CA GLY A 266 -19.80 27.67 3.73
C GLY A 266 -19.12 26.33 4.00
N CYS A 267 -18.42 25.81 3.02
CA CYS A 267 -17.58 24.63 3.16
C CYS A 267 -16.20 25.02 3.66
N ALA A 268 -15.82 24.58 4.88
CA ALA A 268 -14.53 24.89 5.48
C ALA A 268 -13.36 24.34 4.69
N VAL A 269 -13.52 23.17 4.03
CA VAL A 269 -12.48 22.58 3.20
C VAL A 269 -12.20 23.44 1.97
N THR A 270 -13.23 23.88 1.24
CA THR A 270 -13.03 24.72 0.04
C THR A 270 -12.47 26.10 0.39
N GLU A 271 -12.81 26.66 1.54
CA GLU A 271 -12.20 27.91 2.03
C GLU A 271 -10.73 27.69 2.36
N ALA A 272 -10.38 26.63 3.09
CA ALA A 272 -8.99 26.28 3.40
C ALA A 272 -8.14 26.04 2.13
N VAL A 273 -8.72 25.47 1.08
CA VAL A 273 -8.04 25.32 -0.23
C VAL A 273 -7.76 26.70 -0.85
N LYS A 274 -8.73 27.64 -0.82
CA LYS A 274 -8.56 29.00 -1.35
C LYS A 274 -7.49 29.80 -0.58
N GLU A 275 -7.39 29.58 0.72
CA GLU A 275 -6.43 30.20 1.61
C GLU A 275 -5.04 29.55 1.53
N GLY A 276 -4.90 28.39 0.87
CA GLY A 276 -3.65 27.64 0.80
C GLY A 276 -3.35 26.78 2.02
N ASN A 277 -4.29 26.64 2.95
CA ASN A 277 -4.19 25.79 4.14
C ASN A 277 -4.40 24.29 3.83
N VAL A 278 -4.98 23.99 2.68
CA VAL A 278 -5.05 22.65 2.08
C VAL A 278 -4.47 22.75 0.68
N ALA A 279 -3.49 21.92 0.35
CA ALA A 279 -2.83 21.95 -0.94
C ALA A 279 -3.82 21.65 -2.08
N TRP A 280 -3.79 22.48 -3.12
CA TRP A 280 -4.65 22.30 -4.30
C TRP A 280 -4.48 20.92 -4.94
N SER A 281 -3.26 20.39 -5.04
CA SER A 281 -2.98 19.08 -5.62
C SER A 281 -3.70 17.94 -4.87
N ARG A 282 -3.79 18.03 -3.55
CA ARG A 282 -4.52 17.06 -2.71
C ARG A 282 -6.03 17.16 -2.94
N TYR A 283 -6.55 18.37 -2.98
CA TYR A 283 -7.97 18.62 -3.28
C TYR A 283 -8.34 18.19 -4.71
N GLU A 284 -7.47 18.45 -5.70
CA GLU A 284 -7.67 17.96 -7.07
C GLU A 284 -7.74 16.43 -7.13
N SER A 285 -6.84 15.73 -6.42
CA SER A 285 -6.89 14.26 -6.30
C SER A 285 -8.18 13.78 -5.65
N TYR A 286 -8.65 14.46 -4.60
CA TYR A 286 -9.94 14.19 -3.98
C TYR A 286 -11.09 14.26 -4.99
N LEU A 287 -11.17 15.35 -5.77
CA LEU A 287 -12.21 15.53 -6.78
C LEU A 287 -12.15 14.46 -7.88
N LYS A 288 -10.96 14.09 -8.34
CA LYS A 288 -10.78 13.03 -9.35
C LYS A 288 -11.25 11.67 -8.85
N ILE A 289 -10.91 11.31 -7.61
CA ILE A 289 -11.33 10.05 -7.00
C ILE A 289 -12.85 10.04 -6.82
N LEU A 290 -13.44 11.16 -6.41
CA LEU A 290 -14.88 11.31 -6.24
C LEU A 290 -15.65 11.12 -7.56
N ASP A 291 -15.18 11.74 -8.67
CA ASP A 291 -15.79 11.63 -10.00
C ASP A 291 -15.71 10.21 -10.59
N GLU A 292 -14.64 9.48 -10.32
CA GLU A 292 -14.51 8.09 -10.74
C GLU A 292 -15.51 7.16 -10.08
N ASP A 293 -15.73 7.32 -8.76
CA ASP A 293 -16.71 6.51 -8.03
C ASP A 293 -18.13 6.70 -8.57
N ASP A 294 -18.49 7.93 -8.91
CA ASP A 294 -19.80 8.25 -9.51
C ASP A 294 -19.98 7.64 -10.91
N LYS A 295 -18.93 7.52 -11.70
CA LYS A 295 -18.97 6.89 -13.04
C LYS A 295 -19.13 5.38 -12.99
N TYR A 296 -18.62 4.71 -11.97
CA TYR A 296 -18.69 3.25 -11.83
C TYR A 296 -19.98 2.77 -11.16
N ARG A 297 -20.79 3.67 -10.60
CA ARG A 297 -22.10 3.36 -9.98
C ARG A 297 -23.28 3.45 -10.95
N LYS A 298 -23.07 4.01 -12.15
CA LYS A 298 -24.06 4.04 -13.24
C LYS A 298 -23.87 2.81 -14.14
#